data_6fd9ee144f93a94736c0bd5b3de0326a
#
_entry.id   6fd9ee144f93a94736c0bd5b3de0326a
#
_cell.length_a   1.000
_cell.length_b   1.000
_cell.length_c   1.000
_cell.angle_alpha   90.00
_cell.angle_beta   90.00
_cell.angle_gamma   90.00
#
_symmetry.space_group_name_H-M   'P 1'
#
loop_
_entity.id
_entity.type
_entity.pdbx_description
1 polymer ?
#
loop_
_entity_poly.entity_id
_entity_poly.type
_entity_poly.pdbx_seq_one_letter_code
_entity_poly.pdbx_strand_id
1 'polypeptide(L)'
;MSRCFLFFVLSLSLLLPSLQPLAVRAQTSPSLDAGFNPHAILSDTDLFSLDGWDAERIQRFLASKKSGLAQLQLADIDGELKRPADILWRVAGSYKISPQYLLVLLQKEQSLVEDASPSQKQLDWATGYAVCDSCSMNDPRIQDFKGFANQVEYAAKQHRERYLFQMLSRGVTIAGHAPGKSSLIDGLLITPVNQATAMLYSYTPHIHGNQNVWRIWRRWFSRTHPDGTVLANAVTQERFLLRKGERRPLSPAVSASLISDPAKILQVQPADLEVYPIGDPVAFPNFSLLETTSGTRFLLVGEQKRKFASHQVFRALGFQEDELINASEADLDDYAPGPDITSRS
;
A
#
# COMPACT_ATOMS: atom_id res chain seq x y z
N MET A 1 -9.13 -53.51 -86.00
CA MET A 1 -9.14 -52.06 -85.64
C MET A 1 -9.99 -51.96 -84.36
N SER A 2 -9.34 -51.93 -83.19
CA SER A 2 -10.07 -51.83 -81.94
C SER A 2 -9.31 -50.80 -81.08
N ARG A 3 -9.96 -49.64 -80.78
CA ARG A 3 -9.38 -48.54 -79.97
C ARG A 3 -9.73 -48.82 -78.52
N CYS A 4 -8.68 -49.06 -77.72
CA CYS A 4 -8.77 -49.05 -76.27
C CYS A 4 -8.79 -47.61 -75.76
N PHE A 5 -9.84 -47.21 -75.00
CA PHE A 5 -9.90 -45.98 -74.23
C PHE A 5 -9.46 -46.27 -72.80
N LEU A 6 -8.33 -45.61 -72.41
CA LEU A 6 -7.85 -45.67 -71.05
C LEU A 6 -8.49 -44.52 -70.25
N PHE A 7 -9.31 -44.82 -69.23
CA PHE A 7 -9.84 -43.86 -68.28
C PHE A 7 -8.78 -43.60 -67.16
N PHE A 8 -8.31 -42.37 -67.14
CA PHE A 8 -7.47 -41.91 -66.00
C PHE A 8 -8.40 -41.38 -64.92
N VAL A 9 -8.47 -42.07 -63.77
CA VAL A 9 -9.19 -41.58 -62.57
C VAL A 9 -8.24 -40.70 -61.80
N LEU A 10 -8.46 -39.36 -61.83
CA LEU A 10 -7.75 -38.40 -61.02
C LEU A 10 -8.35 -38.40 -59.61
N SER A 11 -7.67 -38.99 -58.63
CA SER A 11 -8.04 -38.92 -57.24
C SER A 11 -7.59 -37.56 -56.65
N LEU A 12 -8.54 -36.65 -56.44
CA LEU A 12 -8.32 -35.36 -55.78
C LEU A 12 -8.29 -35.57 -54.25
N SER A 13 -7.11 -35.62 -53.65
CA SER A 13 -6.93 -35.68 -52.20
C SER A 13 -7.19 -34.29 -51.60
N LEU A 14 -8.36 -34.12 -50.97
CA LEU A 14 -8.67 -32.95 -50.14
C LEU A 14 -7.79 -32.96 -48.88
N LEU A 15 -6.75 -32.16 -48.87
CA LEU A 15 -5.97 -31.80 -47.66
C LEU A 15 -6.83 -30.84 -46.81
N LEU A 16 -7.50 -31.38 -45.80
CA LEU A 16 -8.12 -30.59 -44.75
C LEU A 16 -7.01 -30.03 -43.86
N PRO A 17 -6.90 -28.69 -43.67
CA PRO A 17 -5.98 -28.13 -42.71
C PRO A 17 -6.41 -28.55 -41.29
N SER A 18 -5.56 -29.24 -40.57
CA SER A 18 -5.74 -29.55 -39.16
C SER A 18 -5.78 -28.25 -38.36
N LEU A 19 -6.94 -27.83 -37.90
CA LEU A 19 -7.12 -26.78 -36.90
C LEU A 19 -6.53 -27.30 -35.58
N GLN A 20 -5.29 -26.97 -35.32
CA GLN A 20 -4.72 -27.13 -33.97
C GLN A 20 -5.40 -26.13 -33.03
N PRO A 21 -5.98 -26.61 -31.91
CA PRO A 21 -6.51 -25.67 -30.92
C PRO A 21 -5.37 -24.78 -30.42
N LEU A 22 -5.51 -23.46 -30.60
CA LEU A 22 -4.66 -22.50 -29.93
C LEU A 22 -4.79 -22.74 -28.42
N ALA A 23 -3.76 -23.31 -27.82
CA ALA A 23 -3.66 -23.43 -26.39
C ALA A 23 -3.66 -22.00 -25.82
N VAL A 24 -4.80 -21.56 -25.30
CA VAL A 24 -4.92 -20.37 -24.50
C VAL A 24 -4.08 -20.64 -23.24
N ARG A 25 -2.87 -20.09 -23.24
CA ARG A 25 -2.03 -20.11 -22.06
C ARG A 25 -2.77 -19.34 -20.99
N ALA A 26 -3.32 -20.02 -19.99
CA ALA A 26 -3.91 -19.37 -18.83
C ALA A 26 -2.83 -18.46 -18.23
N GLN A 27 -3.03 -17.14 -18.31
CA GLN A 27 -2.20 -16.19 -17.58
C GLN A 27 -2.46 -16.47 -16.10
N THR A 28 -1.47 -17.03 -15.42
CA THR A 28 -1.51 -17.16 -13.95
C THR A 28 -1.57 -15.76 -13.39
N SER A 29 -2.62 -15.46 -12.61
CA SER A 29 -2.71 -14.20 -11.87
C SER A 29 -1.44 -14.01 -11.04
N PRO A 30 -0.90 -12.78 -10.96
CA PRO A 30 0.30 -12.52 -10.18
C PRO A 30 0.08 -12.93 -8.72
N SER A 31 1.06 -13.62 -8.14
CA SER A 31 1.07 -13.92 -6.71
C SER A 31 1.30 -12.63 -5.93
N LEU A 32 0.31 -12.23 -5.14
CA LEU A 32 0.42 -11.05 -4.27
C LEU A 32 0.95 -11.46 -2.89
N ASP A 33 1.85 -10.64 -2.35
CA ASP A 33 2.30 -10.79 -0.97
C ASP A 33 1.17 -10.54 0.02
N ALA A 34 1.20 -11.19 1.15
CA ALA A 34 0.29 -10.90 2.25
C ALA A 34 0.42 -9.43 2.67
N GLY A 35 -0.71 -8.73 2.70
CA GLY A 35 -0.80 -7.32 3.05
C GLY A 35 -0.47 -6.33 1.90
N PHE A 36 -0.10 -6.80 0.72
CA PHE A 36 0.03 -5.91 -0.43
C PHE A 36 -1.34 -5.58 -1.02
N ASN A 37 -1.70 -4.30 -1.02
CA ASN A 37 -2.91 -3.81 -1.68
C ASN A 37 -2.55 -3.15 -3.01
N PRO A 38 -2.83 -3.77 -4.15
CA PRO A 38 -2.50 -3.18 -5.46
C PRO A 38 -3.31 -1.92 -5.78
N HIS A 39 -4.41 -1.66 -5.07
CA HIS A 39 -5.20 -0.44 -5.21
C HIS A 39 -4.65 0.74 -4.40
N ALA A 40 -3.77 0.48 -3.39
CA ALA A 40 -3.22 1.46 -2.45
C ALA A 40 -1.77 1.13 -2.10
N ILE A 41 -0.83 1.42 -3.01
CA ILE A 41 0.58 1.04 -2.88
C ILE A 41 1.31 1.95 -1.88
N LEU A 42 1.20 3.26 -2.07
CA LEU A 42 1.68 4.33 -1.20
C LEU A 42 0.57 5.39 -1.05
N SER A 43 0.60 6.13 0.05
CA SER A 43 -0.26 7.31 0.20
C SER A 43 0.29 8.52 -0.56
N ASP A 44 -0.56 9.53 -0.79
CA ASP A 44 -0.11 10.81 -1.37
C ASP A 44 0.90 11.50 -0.46
N THR A 45 0.73 11.39 0.87
CA THR A 45 1.70 11.90 1.85
C THR A 45 3.05 11.19 1.72
N ASP A 46 3.08 9.86 1.55
CA ASP A 46 4.33 9.11 1.37
C ASP A 46 5.08 9.54 0.11
N LEU A 47 4.34 9.89 -0.95
CA LEU A 47 4.96 10.29 -2.22
C LEU A 47 5.41 11.77 -2.23
N PHE A 48 4.73 12.66 -1.49
CA PHE A 48 4.93 14.11 -1.62
C PHE A 48 5.49 14.81 -0.38
N SER A 49 5.48 14.19 0.81
CA SER A 49 5.97 14.84 2.02
C SER A 49 7.50 14.93 2.03
N LEU A 50 7.99 16.08 2.46
CA LEU A 50 9.40 16.33 2.78
C LEU A 50 9.66 16.29 4.29
N ASP A 51 8.61 16.07 5.11
CA ASP A 51 8.63 16.27 6.55
C ASP A 51 9.69 15.40 7.25
N GLY A 52 10.46 16.06 8.08
CA GLY A 52 11.50 15.43 8.88
C GLY A 52 12.71 14.91 8.08
N TRP A 53 12.84 15.25 6.79
CA TRP A 53 14.00 14.93 5.95
C TRP A 53 14.81 16.17 5.59
N ASP A 54 16.10 15.98 5.43
CA ASP A 54 17.10 16.92 4.94
C ASP A 54 18.26 16.14 4.29
N ALA A 55 19.22 16.84 3.71
CA ALA A 55 20.38 16.21 3.08
C ALA A 55 21.19 15.36 4.07
N GLU A 56 21.34 15.81 5.31
CA GLU A 56 22.09 15.09 6.34
C GLU A 56 21.36 13.80 6.79
N ARG A 57 20.04 13.82 6.86
CA ARG A 57 19.27 12.62 7.16
C ARG A 57 19.34 11.60 6.01
N ILE A 58 19.31 12.06 4.74
CA ILE A 58 19.54 11.21 3.57
C ILE A 58 20.93 10.59 3.65
N GLN A 59 21.97 11.40 3.96
CA GLN A 59 23.35 10.94 4.09
C GLN A 59 23.49 9.86 5.18
N ARG A 60 22.92 10.10 6.37
CA ARG A 60 22.90 9.10 7.46
C ARG A 60 22.17 7.83 7.07
N PHE A 61 21.07 7.95 6.35
CA PHE A 61 20.31 6.79 5.85
C PHE A 61 21.15 5.95 4.88
N LEU A 62 21.79 6.57 3.87
CA LEU A 62 22.68 5.88 2.95
C LEU A 62 23.84 5.19 3.68
N ALA A 63 24.45 5.88 4.64
CA ALA A 63 25.53 5.31 5.47
C ALA A 63 25.03 4.10 6.30
N SER A 64 23.82 4.16 6.87
CA SER A 64 23.24 3.07 7.65
C SER A 64 22.95 1.82 6.78
N LYS A 65 22.71 2.01 5.48
CA LYS A 65 22.56 0.93 4.50
C LYS A 65 23.89 0.42 3.94
N LYS A 66 25.01 0.98 4.39
CA LYS A 66 26.36 0.71 3.85
C LYS A 66 26.44 0.96 2.34
N SER A 67 25.67 1.94 1.86
CA SER A 67 25.60 2.31 0.45
C SER A 67 26.91 2.94 -0.03
N GLY A 68 27.39 2.51 -1.19
CA GLY A 68 28.49 3.19 -1.88
C GLY A 68 28.17 4.64 -2.22
N LEU A 69 26.89 4.99 -2.43
CA LEU A 69 26.47 6.37 -2.64
C LEU A 69 26.86 7.31 -1.50
N ALA A 70 26.99 6.80 -0.28
CA ALA A 70 27.38 7.61 0.88
C ALA A 70 28.83 8.12 0.80
N GLN A 71 29.66 7.54 -0.07
CA GLN A 71 31.09 7.85 -0.22
C GLN A 71 31.42 8.59 -1.52
N LEU A 72 30.42 8.71 -2.42
CA LEU A 72 30.62 9.28 -3.75
C LEU A 72 30.42 10.80 -3.77
N GLN A 73 31.09 11.43 -4.73
CA GLN A 73 30.80 12.76 -5.23
C GLN A 73 30.42 12.63 -6.71
N LEU A 74 29.26 13.10 -7.09
CA LEU A 74 28.72 12.98 -8.43
C LEU A 74 28.40 14.36 -9.00
N ALA A 75 28.54 14.53 -10.31
CA ALA A 75 28.15 15.76 -10.97
C ALA A 75 26.63 15.98 -10.85
N ASP A 76 26.24 17.15 -10.35
CA ASP A 76 24.87 17.63 -10.38
C ASP A 76 24.57 18.30 -11.73
N ILE A 77 23.32 18.71 -11.97
CA ILE A 77 22.88 19.34 -13.25
C ILE A 77 23.62 20.66 -13.56
N ASP A 78 24.20 21.32 -12.57
CA ASP A 78 25.04 22.51 -12.72
C ASP A 78 26.52 22.17 -13.01
N GLY A 79 26.88 20.89 -13.06
CA GLY A 79 28.24 20.40 -13.29
C GLY A 79 29.10 20.34 -12.03
N GLU A 80 28.63 20.82 -10.88
CA GLU A 80 29.37 20.76 -9.64
C GLU A 80 29.30 19.34 -9.01
N LEU A 81 30.41 18.94 -8.40
CA LEU A 81 30.47 17.68 -7.66
C LEU A 81 29.79 17.81 -6.28
N LYS A 82 28.76 17.02 -6.06
CA LYS A 82 27.97 17.01 -4.82
C LYS A 82 27.77 15.59 -4.31
N ARG A 83 27.53 15.46 -3.00
CA ARG A 83 27.13 14.18 -2.44
C ARG A 83 25.77 13.75 -3.05
N PRO A 84 25.55 12.48 -3.35
CA PRO A 84 24.22 12.00 -3.77
C PRO A 84 23.08 12.44 -2.85
N ALA A 85 23.33 12.57 -1.54
CA ALA A 85 22.36 13.06 -0.57
C ALA A 85 21.93 14.52 -0.84
N ASP A 86 22.88 15.40 -1.21
CA ASP A 86 22.58 16.80 -1.55
C ASP A 86 21.80 16.90 -2.85
N ILE A 87 22.15 16.10 -3.86
CA ILE A 87 21.42 16.01 -5.13
C ILE A 87 19.97 15.54 -4.88
N LEU A 88 19.80 14.46 -4.11
CA LEU A 88 18.47 13.93 -3.76
C LEU A 88 17.62 14.96 -3.00
N TRP A 89 18.22 15.68 -2.04
CA TRP A 89 17.51 16.71 -1.28
C TRP A 89 17.11 17.89 -2.15
N ARG A 90 18.01 18.37 -3.02
CA ARG A 90 17.72 19.43 -4.00
C ARG A 90 16.53 19.04 -4.89
N VAL A 91 16.58 17.85 -5.47
CA VAL A 91 15.52 17.36 -6.35
C VAL A 91 14.20 17.20 -5.59
N ALA A 92 14.23 16.61 -4.39
CA ALA A 92 13.06 16.46 -3.52
C ALA A 92 12.40 17.83 -3.26
N GLY A 93 13.19 18.83 -2.91
CA GLY A 93 12.73 20.19 -2.65
C GLY A 93 12.17 20.90 -3.88
N SER A 94 12.82 20.73 -5.05
CA SER A 94 12.41 21.36 -6.32
C SER A 94 11.08 20.83 -6.82
N TYR A 95 10.86 19.51 -6.74
CA TYR A 95 9.66 18.85 -7.28
C TYR A 95 8.63 18.49 -6.22
N LYS A 96 8.88 18.77 -4.93
CA LYS A 96 8.00 18.35 -3.83
C LYS A 96 7.67 16.86 -3.92
N ILE A 97 8.71 16.05 -4.10
CA ILE A 97 8.68 14.60 -4.08
C ILE A 97 9.43 14.11 -2.86
N SER A 98 8.88 13.12 -2.16
CA SER A 98 9.47 12.54 -0.95
C SER A 98 10.90 12.02 -1.20
N PRO A 99 11.89 12.41 -0.40
CA PRO A 99 13.22 11.81 -0.44
C PRO A 99 13.20 10.31 -0.20
N GLN A 100 12.28 9.83 0.64
CA GLN A 100 12.07 8.41 0.91
C GLN A 100 11.68 7.67 -0.37
N TYR A 101 10.75 8.25 -1.14
CA TYR A 101 10.34 7.67 -2.41
C TYR A 101 11.50 7.65 -3.42
N LEU A 102 12.29 8.71 -3.52
CA LEU A 102 13.47 8.72 -4.40
C LEU A 102 14.48 7.62 -4.03
N LEU A 103 14.72 7.41 -2.73
CA LEU A 103 15.56 6.31 -2.23
C LEU A 103 14.98 4.94 -2.60
N VAL A 104 13.66 4.75 -2.45
CA VAL A 104 12.98 3.49 -2.86
C VAL A 104 13.11 3.27 -4.37
N LEU A 105 12.95 4.32 -5.16
CA LEU A 105 13.08 4.24 -6.61
C LEU A 105 14.49 3.82 -7.03
N LEU A 106 15.54 4.43 -6.47
CA LEU A 106 16.93 4.05 -6.71
C LEU A 106 17.21 2.58 -6.36
N GLN A 107 16.64 2.11 -5.25
CA GLN A 107 16.78 0.71 -4.83
C GLN A 107 16.02 -0.23 -5.76
N LYS A 108 14.80 0.12 -6.11
CA LYS A 108 13.95 -0.70 -6.98
C LYS A 108 14.55 -0.88 -8.37
N GLU A 109 15.08 0.20 -8.95
CA GLU A 109 15.53 0.19 -10.35
C GLU A 109 16.95 -0.38 -10.51
N GLN A 110 17.88 -0.04 -9.61
CA GLN A 110 19.29 -0.38 -9.75
C GLN A 110 19.93 -0.95 -8.49
N SER A 111 19.18 -1.22 -7.43
CA SER A 111 19.67 -1.67 -6.11
C SER A 111 20.69 -0.72 -5.45
N LEU A 112 20.73 0.53 -5.88
CA LEU A 112 21.80 1.50 -5.55
C LEU A 112 21.95 1.82 -4.06
N VAL A 113 20.85 1.76 -3.30
CA VAL A 113 20.89 2.14 -1.87
C VAL A 113 21.54 1.06 -1.00
N GLU A 114 21.43 -0.20 -1.37
CA GLU A 114 22.02 -1.32 -0.63
C GLU A 114 23.26 -1.90 -1.35
N ASP A 115 23.75 -1.23 -2.40
CA ASP A 115 24.99 -1.60 -3.10
C ASP A 115 26.17 -0.83 -2.51
N ALA A 116 27.18 -1.55 -2.00
CA ALA A 116 28.38 -0.95 -1.43
C ALA A 116 29.36 -0.43 -2.50
N SER A 117 29.25 -0.88 -3.76
CA SER A 117 30.17 -0.57 -4.85
C SER A 117 29.44 -0.40 -6.17
N PRO A 118 28.57 0.63 -6.31
CA PRO A 118 27.76 0.80 -7.50
C PRO A 118 28.64 1.02 -8.75
N SER A 119 28.30 0.34 -9.83
CA SER A 119 28.96 0.50 -11.11
C SER A 119 28.54 1.82 -11.78
N GLN A 120 29.39 2.32 -12.70
CA GLN A 120 29.08 3.51 -13.48
C GLN A 120 27.76 3.35 -14.28
N LYS A 121 27.47 2.15 -14.80
CA LYS A 121 26.21 1.87 -15.51
C LYS A 121 24.98 2.04 -14.59
N GLN A 122 25.04 1.59 -13.35
CA GLN A 122 23.94 1.79 -12.39
C GLN A 122 23.75 3.28 -12.07
N LEU A 123 24.85 4.04 -11.92
CA LEU A 123 24.80 5.48 -11.69
C LEU A 123 24.25 6.24 -12.92
N ASP A 124 24.68 5.84 -14.12
CA ASP A 124 24.23 6.45 -15.37
C ASP A 124 22.72 6.31 -15.61
N TRP A 125 22.12 5.24 -15.11
CA TRP A 125 20.70 4.89 -15.31
C TRP A 125 19.96 4.62 -13.99
N ALA A 126 20.24 5.44 -13.01
CA ALA A 126 19.91 5.23 -11.61
C ALA A 126 18.40 5.00 -11.32
N THR A 127 17.50 5.59 -12.09
CA THR A 127 16.05 5.44 -11.95
C THR A 127 15.40 4.73 -13.13
N GLY A 128 16.18 4.27 -14.12
CA GLY A 128 15.66 3.68 -15.33
C GLY A 128 14.86 4.66 -16.22
N TYR A 129 14.94 5.96 -15.97
CA TYR A 129 14.21 6.95 -16.76
C TYR A 129 14.69 6.96 -18.21
N ALA A 130 13.73 6.99 -19.14
CA ALA A 130 13.94 6.95 -20.60
C ALA A 130 14.60 5.67 -21.14
N VAL A 131 14.87 4.68 -20.30
CA VAL A 131 15.35 3.35 -20.75
C VAL A 131 14.16 2.54 -21.22
N CYS A 132 14.28 1.88 -22.37
CA CYS A 132 13.30 0.92 -22.87
C CYS A 132 13.96 -0.41 -23.20
N ASP A 133 13.21 -1.52 -23.16
CA ASP A 133 13.73 -2.88 -23.35
C ASP A 133 14.38 -3.10 -24.74
N SER A 134 13.94 -2.36 -25.74
CA SER A 134 14.45 -2.41 -27.12
C SER A 134 15.44 -1.30 -27.47
N CYS A 135 15.70 -0.35 -26.55
CA CYS A 135 16.60 0.76 -26.79
C CYS A 135 18.06 0.34 -26.61
N SER A 136 18.92 0.72 -27.55
CA SER A 136 20.36 0.71 -27.30
C SER A 136 20.71 1.74 -26.22
N MET A 137 21.52 1.36 -25.23
CA MET A 137 22.03 2.28 -24.20
C MET A 137 22.90 3.41 -24.79
N ASN A 138 23.32 3.28 -26.06
CA ASN A 138 24.05 4.30 -26.79
C ASN A 138 23.15 5.12 -27.76
N ASP A 139 21.82 4.96 -27.67
CA ASP A 139 20.89 5.74 -28.48
C ASP A 139 21.03 7.23 -28.14
N PRO A 140 21.33 8.10 -29.14
CA PRO A 140 21.48 9.55 -28.90
C PRO A 140 20.28 10.19 -28.22
N ARG A 141 19.08 9.67 -28.45
CA ARG A 141 17.82 10.20 -27.88
C ARG A 141 17.70 10.08 -26.38
N ILE A 142 18.45 9.15 -25.75
CA ILE A 142 18.40 8.94 -24.31
C ILE A 142 19.64 9.48 -23.58
N GLN A 143 20.69 9.92 -24.31
CA GLN A 143 21.95 10.39 -23.68
C GLN A 143 21.77 11.62 -22.80
N ASP A 144 20.83 12.50 -23.10
CA ASP A 144 20.51 13.68 -22.28
C ASP A 144 19.99 13.31 -20.88
N PHE A 145 19.52 12.08 -20.70
CA PHE A 145 19.00 11.57 -19.42
C PHE A 145 20.04 10.78 -18.63
N LYS A 146 21.23 10.57 -19.20
CA LYS A 146 22.31 9.82 -18.60
C LYS A 146 22.94 10.58 -17.43
N GLY A 147 23.31 9.82 -16.38
CA GLY A 147 23.95 10.33 -15.16
C GLY A 147 23.01 10.45 -13.98
N PHE A 148 23.54 10.24 -12.77
CA PHE A 148 22.77 10.13 -11.53
C PHE A 148 21.82 11.31 -11.33
N ALA A 149 22.34 12.54 -11.40
CA ALA A 149 21.54 13.74 -11.17
C ALA A 149 20.41 13.88 -12.20
N ASN A 150 20.69 13.67 -13.49
CA ASN A 150 19.68 13.70 -14.55
C ASN A 150 18.60 12.65 -14.32
N GLN A 151 18.98 11.42 -13.99
CA GLN A 151 18.05 10.33 -13.74
C GLN A 151 17.07 10.65 -12.61
N VAL A 152 17.58 11.16 -11.48
CA VAL A 152 16.75 11.55 -10.32
C VAL A 152 15.88 12.76 -10.66
N GLU A 153 16.45 13.76 -11.34
CA GLU A 153 15.76 14.98 -11.77
C GLU A 153 14.55 14.65 -12.66
N TYR A 154 14.80 13.91 -13.75
CA TYR A 154 13.75 13.59 -14.72
C TYR A 154 12.69 12.63 -14.16
N ALA A 155 13.05 11.70 -13.28
CA ALA A 155 12.08 10.86 -12.60
C ALA A 155 11.14 11.68 -11.69
N ALA A 156 11.69 12.60 -10.87
CA ALA A 156 10.89 13.48 -10.03
C ALA A 156 9.99 14.42 -10.86
N LYS A 157 10.54 15.00 -11.92
CA LYS A 157 9.81 15.85 -12.88
C LYS A 157 8.67 15.09 -13.55
N GLN A 158 8.88 13.82 -13.93
CA GLN A 158 7.85 12.97 -14.54
C GLN A 158 6.65 12.80 -13.59
N HIS A 159 6.89 12.55 -12.30
CA HIS A 159 5.82 12.43 -11.33
C HIS A 159 5.09 13.75 -11.11
N ARG A 160 5.83 14.83 -10.84
CA ARG A 160 5.23 16.10 -10.42
C ARG A 160 4.66 16.92 -11.56
N GLU A 161 5.46 17.17 -12.61
CA GLU A 161 5.10 18.09 -13.68
C GLU A 161 4.34 17.41 -14.81
N ARG A 162 4.42 16.08 -14.93
CA ARG A 162 3.69 15.35 -15.97
C ARG A 162 2.50 14.59 -15.42
N TYR A 163 2.69 13.57 -14.58
CA TYR A 163 1.59 12.72 -14.16
C TYR A 163 0.58 13.47 -13.30
N LEU A 164 1.04 14.19 -12.26
CA LEU A 164 0.12 14.96 -11.41
C LEU A 164 -0.59 16.05 -12.21
N PHE A 165 0.15 16.81 -13.03
CA PHE A 165 -0.45 17.84 -13.90
C PHE A 165 -1.49 17.25 -14.86
N GLN A 166 -1.20 16.09 -15.48
CA GLN A 166 -2.15 15.42 -16.36
C GLN A 166 -3.42 14.98 -15.63
N MET A 167 -3.30 14.42 -14.42
CA MET A 167 -4.48 14.06 -13.62
C MET A 167 -5.30 15.29 -13.24
N LEU A 168 -4.67 16.40 -12.85
CA LEU A 168 -5.37 17.64 -12.49
C LEU A 168 -6.01 18.34 -13.69
N SER A 169 -5.39 18.29 -14.87
CA SER A 169 -5.87 19.00 -16.07
C SER A 169 -6.76 18.16 -16.98
N ARG A 170 -6.55 16.84 -17.04
CA ARG A 170 -7.23 15.91 -17.96
C ARG A 170 -7.98 14.79 -17.25
N GLY A 171 -7.92 14.75 -15.91
CA GLY A 171 -8.52 13.70 -15.10
C GLY A 171 -7.76 12.37 -15.08
N VAL A 172 -6.73 12.18 -15.93
CA VAL A 172 -5.94 10.95 -16.00
C VAL A 172 -4.50 11.23 -16.43
N THR A 173 -3.57 10.35 -16.07
CA THR A 173 -2.21 10.34 -16.64
C THR A 173 -2.24 9.90 -18.12
N ILE A 174 -1.11 10.07 -18.82
CA ILE A 174 -0.97 9.59 -20.22
C ILE A 174 -1.19 8.06 -20.33
N ALA A 175 -0.89 7.32 -19.28
CA ALA A 175 -1.15 5.87 -19.21
C ALA A 175 -2.61 5.53 -18.87
N GLY A 176 -3.48 6.53 -18.68
CA GLY A 176 -4.90 6.36 -18.41
C GLY A 176 -5.27 6.12 -16.95
N HIS A 177 -4.31 6.25 -16.01
CA HIS A 177 -4.53 6.01 -14.59
C HIS A 177 -4.95 7.28 -13.84
N ALA A 178 -5.88 7.12 -12.90
CA ALA A 178 -6.30 8.16 -11.96
C ALA A 178 -6.97 7.51 -10.73
N PRO A 179 -7.09 8.22 -9.61
CA PRO A 179 -7.90 7.77 -8.48
C PRO A 179 -9.33 7.44 -8.90
N GLY A 180 -9.85 6.29 -8.45
CA GLY A 180 -11.20 5.81 -8.76
C GLY A 180 -11.39 5.26 -10.18
N LYS A 181 -10.38 5.33 -11.06
CA LYS A 181 -10.47 4.80 -12.42
C LYS A 181 -9.86 3.42 -12.55
N SER A 182 -10.68 2.43 -12.86
CA SER A 182 -10.25 1.05 -13.04
C SER A 182 -9.50 0.83 -14.35
N SER A 183 -8.44 0.02 -14.31
CA SER A 183 -7.72 -0.47 -15.50
C SER A 183 -7.23 -1.90 -15.28
N LEU A 184 -7.09 -2.65 -16.37
CA LEU A 184 -6.58 -4.02 -16.31
C LEU A 184 -5.04 -3.97 -16.34
N ILE A 185 -4.39 -4.47 -15.28
CA ILE A 185 -2.94 -4.53 -15.15
C ILE A 185 -2.54 -5.96 -14.79
N ASP A 186 -1.71 -6.59 -15.58
CA ASP A 186 -1.26 -7.98 -15.42
C ASP A 186 -2.41 -8.97 -15.14
N GLY A 187 -3.57 -8.75 -15.76
CA GLY A 187 -4.76 -9.60 -15.62
C GLY A 187 -5.64 -9.30 -14.40
N LEU A 188 -5.30 -8.32 -13.56
CA LEU A 188 -6.12 -7.86 -12.43
C LEU A 188 -6.76 -6.50 -12.72
N LEU A 189 -8.01 -6.33 -12.32
CA LEU A 189 -8.71 -5.04 -12.39
C LEU A 189 -8.26 -4.17 -11.21
N ILE A 190 -7.45 -3.16 -11.49
CA ILE A 190 -6.89 -2.25 -10.49
C ILE A 190 -7.62 -0.91 -10.52
N THR A 191 -8.02 -0.43 -9.35
CA THR A 191 -8.62 0.90 -9.16
C THR A 191 -7.78 1.67 -8.14
N PRO A 192 -6.86 2.54 -8.57
CA PRO A 192 -6.05 3.33 -7.65
C PRO A 192 -6.94 4.16 -6.72
N VAL A 193 -6.67 4.16 -5.42
CA VAL A 193 -7.45 4.93 -4.44
C VAL A 193 -6.94 6.37 -4.30
N ASN A 194 -5.71 6.65 -4.74
CA ASN A 194 -5.05 7.94 -4.58
C ASN A 194 -4.13 8.26 -5.77
N GLN A 195 -3.61 9.50 -5.81
CA GLN A 195 -2.74 9.99 -6.88
C GLN A 195 -1.41 9.24 -6.91
N ALA A 196 -0.81 8.96 -5.76
CA ALA A 196 0.44 8.23 -5.66
C ALA A 196 0.37 6.88 -6.37
N THR A 197 -0.64 6.07 -6.05
CA THR A 197 -0.82 4.75 -6.68
C THR A 197 -1.08 4.86 -8.19
N ALA A 198 -1.85 5.85 -8.65
CA ALA A 198 -2.07 6.08 -10.08
C ALA A 198 -0.77 6.47 -10.81
N MET A 199 0.09 7.28 -10.18
CA MET A 199 1.39 7.65 -10.73
C MET A 199 2.37 6.49 -10.75
N LEU A 200 2.37 5.66 -9.71
CA LEU A 200 3.22 4.46 -9.65
C LEU A 200 2.91 3.50 -10.79
N TYR A 201 1.64 3.25 -11.12
CA TYR A 201 1.27 2.45 -12.28
C TYR A 201 1.57 3.15 -13.62
N SER A 202 1.59 4.47 -13.64
CA SER A 202 1.98 5.22 -14.84
C SER A 202 3.48 5.17 -15.10
N TYR A 203 4.29 5.05 -14.04
CA TYR A 203 5.75 4.91 -14.13
C TYR A 203 6.18 3.45 -14.36
N THR A 204 5.54 2.52 -13.64
CA THR A 204 5.79 1.08 -13.72
C THR A 204 4.46 0.36 -13.96
N PRO A 205 4.12 0.00 -15.23
CA PRO A 205 2.80 -0.52 -15.59
C PRO A 205 2.62 -2.01 -15.24
N HIS A 206 3.26 -2.49 -14.16
CA HIS A 206 3.24 -3.88 -13.73
C HIS A 206 3.05 -3.99 -12.23
N ILE A 207 2.23 -4.97 -11.81
CA ILE A 207 1.96 -5.25 -10.40
C ILE A 207 3.24 -5.65 -9.67
N HIS A 208 4.04 -6.54 -10.25
CA HIS A 208 5.28 -7.00 -9.62
C HIS A 208 6.25 -5.85 -9.29
N GLY A 209 6.43 -4.91 -10.21
CA GLY A 209 7.31 -3.75 -10.00
C GLY A 209 6.80 -2.85 -8.87
N ASN A 210 5.50 -2.63 -8.78
CA ASN A 210 4.87 -1.83 -7.74
C ASN A 210 4.82 -2.56 -6.39
N GLN A 211 4.66 -3.88 -6.38
CA GLN A 211 4.81 -4.71 -5.18
C GLN A 211 6.24 -4.63 -4.62
N ASN A 212 7.26 -4.52 -5.49
CA ASN A 212 8.64 -4.30 -5.05
C ASN A 212 8.84 -2.90 -4.44
N VAL A 213 8.22 -1.84 -4.98
CA VAL A 213 8.16 -0.52 -4.34
C VAL A 213 7.61 -0.63 -2.92
N TRP A 214 6.46 -1.28 -2.76
CA TRP A 214 5.83 -1.50 -1.46
C TRP A 214 6.70 -2.30 -0.50
N ARG A 215 7.36 -3.38 -0.96
CA ARG A 215 8.28 -4.20 -0.13
C ARG A 215 9.44 -3.37 0.41
N ILE A 216 10.08 -2.56 -0.45
CA ILE A 216 11.20 -1.71 -0.06
C ILE A 216 10.72 -0.63 0.90
N TRP A 217 9.61 0.05 0.58
CA TRP A 217 9.02 1.06 1.46
C TRP A 217 8.72 0.50 2.83
N ARG A 218 8.00 -0.61 2.89
CA ARG A 218 7.65 -1.29 4.14
C ARG A 218 8.88 -1.64 4.96
N ARG A 219 9.91 -2.19 4.35
CA ARG A 219 11.15 -2.58 5.03
C ARG A 219 11.92 -1.39 5.60
N TRP A 220 11.85 -0.22 4.99
CA TRP A 220 12.67 0.92 5.37
C TRP A 220 11.93 2.00 6.16
N PHE A 221 10.67 2.21 5.87
CA PHE A 221 9.93 3.40 6.29
C PHE A 221 8.60 3.11 6.98
N SER A 222 8.20 1.84 7.12
CA SER A 222 7.02 1.51 7.93
C SER A 222 7.19 2.07 9.34
N ARG A 223 6.21 2.87 9.75
CA ARG A 223 6.18 3.42 11.09
C ARG A 223 5.71 2.33 12.04
N THR A 224 6.53 2.01 13.05
CA THR A 224 6.07 1.24 14.19
C THR A 224 5.53 2.21 15.23
N HIS A 225 4.30 1.98 15.67
CA HIS A 225 3.69 2.74 16.76
C HIS A 225 3.83 1.93 18.07
N PRO A 226 3.98 2.60 19.22
CA PRO A 226 4.08 1.91 20.50
C PRO A 226 2.76 1.26 20.90
N ASP A 227 2.84 0.27 21.79
CA ASP A 227 1.67 -0.34 22.44
C ASP A 227 0.81 0.75 23.10
N GLY A 228 -0.51 0.57 23.05
CA GLY A 228 -1.48 1.55 23.50
C GLY A 228 -1.92 2.56 22.43
N THR A 229 -1.26 2.58 21.27
CA THR A 229 -1.70 3.45 20.16
C THR A 229 -2.97 2.88 19.54
N VAL A 230 -3.94 3.75 19.24
CA VAL A 230 -5.12 3.41 18.45
C VAL A 230 -4.92 3.88 17.03
N LEU A 231 -4.96 2.94 16.11
CA LEU A 231 -4.86 3.15 14.67
C LEU A 231 -6.23 3.00 14.01
N ALA A 232 -6.54 3.83 13.04
CA ALA A 232 -7.70 3.65 12.16
C ALA A 232 -7.24 3.49 10.72
N ASN A 233 -7.79 2.51 10.03
CA ASN A 233 -7.61 2.32 8.61
C ASN A 233 -8.22 3.51 7.86
N ALA A 234 -7.40 4.27 7.13
CA ALA A 234 -7.85 5.47 6.41
C ALA A 234 -8.91 5.18 5.34
N VAL A 235 -9.02 3.92 4.87
CA VAL A 235 -9.97 3.51 3.83
C VAL A 235 -11.24 2.92 4.43
N THR A 236 -11.11 1.91 5.32
CA THR A 236 -12.26 1.17 5.88
C THR A 236 -12.80 1.78 7.16
N GLN A 237 -12.04 2.68 7.81
CA GLN A 237 -12.32 3.26 9.13
C GLN A 237 -12.35 2.24 10.28
N GLU A 238 -11.95 1.00 10.03
CA GLU A 238 -11.74 0.01 11.08
C GLU A 238 -10.67 0.47 12.07
N ARG A 239 -10.91 0.24 13.35
CA ARG A 239 -10.03 0.68 14.42
C ARG A 239 -9.33 -0.50 15.08
N PHE A 240 -8.08 -0.27 15.48
CA PHE A 240 -7.24 -1.28 16.11
C PHE A 240 -6.47 -0.68 17.28
N LEU A 241 -6.42 -1.39 18.39
CA LEU A 241 -5.51 -1.08 19.49
C LEU A 241 -4.22 -1.89 19.33
N LEU A 242 -3.08 -1.21 19.32
CA LEU A 242 -1.79 -1.90 19.35
C LEU A 242 -1.51 -2.41 20.78
N ARG A 243 -1.26 -3.69 20.90
CA ARG A 243 -0.89 -4.32 22.16
C ARG A 243 0.01 -5.52 21.94
N LYS A 244 1.17 -5.54 22.58
CA LYS A 244 2.21 -6.57 22.43
C LYS A 244 2.66 -6.77 20.97
N GLY A 245 2.75 -5.67 20.21
CA GLY A 245 3.14 -5.71 18.80
C GLY A 245 2.06 -6.25 17.85
N GLU A 246 0.83 -6.47 18.32
CA GLU A 246 -0.33 -6.92 17.52
C GLU A 246 -1.34 -5.78 17.35
N ARG A 247 -2.04 -5.78 16.20
CA ARG A 247 -3.23 -4.94 15.98
C ARG A 247 -4.48 -5.73 16.43
N ARG A 248 -5.16 -5.27 17.45
CA ARG A 248 -6.35 -5.90 18.00
C ARG A 248 -7.59 -5.13 17.59
N PRO A 249 -8.55 -5.75 16.86
CA PRO A 249 -9.75 -5.08 16.41
C PRO A 249 -10.55 -4.46 17.56
N LEU A 250 -11.04 -3.23 17.33
CA LEU A 250 -11.94 -2.51 18.23
C LEU A 250 -13.30 -2.39 17.56
N SER A 251 -14.36 -2.95 18.15
CA SER A 251 -15.70 -2.63 17.72
C SER A 251 -16.01 -1.13 17.97
N PRO A 252 -16.99 -0.53 17.27
CA PRO A 252 -17.37 0.85 17.52
C PRO A 252 -17.73 1.13 18.97
N ALA A 253 -18.43 0.21 19.64
CA ALA A 253 -18.84 0.33 21.01
C ALA A 253 -17.65 0.23 22.00
N VAL A 254 -16.74 -0.75 21.78
CA VAL A 254 -15.50 -0.87 22.57
C VAL A 254 -14.61 0.37 22.34
N SER A 255 -14.50 0.83 21.09
CA SER A 255 -13.73 2.04 20.78
C SER A 255 -14.28 3.27 21.52
N ALA A 256 -15.61 3.46 21.55
CA ALA A 256 -16.24 4.57 22.26
C ALA A 256 -16.02 4.48 23.79
N SER A 257 -16.00 3.28 24.37
CA SER A 257 -15.78 3.09 25.81
C SER A 257 -14.33 3.34 26.24
N LEU A 258 -13.37 3.09 25.35
CA LEU A 258 -11.93 3.19 25.68
C LEU A 258 -11.32 4.53 25.29
N ILE A 259 -11.89 5.23 24.30
CA ILE A 259 -11.29 6.40 23.70
C ILE A 259 -12.16 7.62 23.95
N SER A 260 -11.79 8.40 24.95
CA SER A 260 -12.50 9.65 25.31
C SER A 260 -12.22 10.79 24.34
N ASP A 261 -11.10 10.75 23.59
CA ASP A 261 -10.67 11.80 22.68
C ASP A 261 -10.40 11.22 21.29
N PRO A 262 -11.30 11.42 20.32
CA PRO A 262 -11.12 10.95 18.95
C PRO A 262 -9.86 11.49 18.24
N ALA A 263 -9.31 12.62 18.68
CA ALA A 263 -8.09 13.20 18.10
C ALA A 263 -6.83 12.32 18.37
N LYS A 264 -6.92 11.40 19.33
CA LYS A 264 -5.84 10.43 19.62
C LYS A 264 -5.83 9.22 18.68
N ILE A 265 -6.83 9.08 17.82
CA ILE A 265 -6.89 8.00 16.83
C ILE A 265 -6.04 8.42 15.63
N LEU A 266 -4.99 7.66 15.36
CA LEU A 266 -4.10 7.93 14.23
C LEU A 266 -4.64 7.27 12.96
N GLN A 267 -4.91 8.07 11.95
CA GLN A 267 -5.27 7.56 10.62
C GLN A 267 -3.99 7.03 9.95
N VAL A 268 -4.02 5.78 9.52
CA VAL A 268 -2.90 5.11 8.84
C VAL A 268 -3.37 4.41 7.58
N GLN A 269 -2.45 4.24 6.64
CA GLN A 269 -2.76 3.49 5.42
C GLN A 269 -2.89 1.99 5.72
N PRO A 270 -3.67 1.23 4.92
CA PRO A 270 -3.79 -0.22 5.09
C PRO A 270 -2.43 -0.93 5.19
N ALA A 271 -1.44 -0.51 4.39
CA ALA A 271 -0.09 -1.09 4.41
C ALA A 271 0.64 -0.90 5.77
N ASP A 272 0.39 0.20 6.48
CA ASP A 272 0.98 0.45 7.80
C ASP A 272 0.38 -0.46 8.89
N LEU A 273 -0.88 -0.89 8.71
CA LEU A 273 -1.51 -1.86 9.60
C LEU A 273 -0.96 -3.27 9.42
N GLU A 274 -0.56 -3.62 8.19
CA GLU A 274 -0.07 -4.97 7.87
C GLU A 274 1.29 -5.31 8.50
N VAL A 275 2.02 -4.33 9.03
CA VAL A 275 3.24 -4.59 9.83
C VAL A 275 2.94 -5.24 11.17
N TYR A 276 1.70 -5.12 11.65
CA TYR A 276 1.25 -5.70 12.91
C TYR A 276 0.43 -6.97 12.63
N PRO A 277 0.81 -8.14 13.18
CA PRO A 277 -0.07 -9.31 13.14
C PRO A 277 -1.43 -8.97 13.76
N ILE A 278 -2.49 -9.57 13.23
CA ILE A 278 -3.80 -9.42 13.81
C ILE A 278 -3.87 -10.28 15.10
N GLY A 279 -4.28 -9.66 16.19
CA GLY A 279 -4.54 -10.34 17.45
C GLY A 279 -6.04 -10.45 17.71
N ASP A 280 -6.41 -11.05 18.86
CA ASP A 280 -7.80 -11.18 19.26
C ASP A 280 -8.47 -9.80 19.43
N PRO A 281 -9.76 -9.67 19.13
CA PRO A 281 -10.52 -8.45 19.37
C PRO A 281 -10.40 -7.97 20.82
N VAL A 282 -10.48 -6.66 21.01
CA VAL A 282 -10.47 -6.09 22.36
C VAL A 282 -11.85 -6.23 22.98
N ALA A 283 -11.93 -6.91 24.10
CA ALA A 283 -13.14 -7.02 24.88
C ALA A 283 -13.48 -5.72 25.62
N PHE A 284 -14.74 -5.55 26.02
CA PHE A 284 -15.13 -4.48 26.94
C PHE A 284 -14.42 -4.64 28.29
N PRO A 285 -14.13 -3.54 29.00
CA PRO A 285 -13.65 -3.59 30.36
C PRO A 285 -14.59 -4.42 31.25
N ASN A 286 -14.03 -5.14 32.22
CA ASN A 286 -14.85 -5.84 33.22
C ASN A 286 -15.71 -4.83 33.97
N PHE A 287 -16.94 -5.22 34.30
CA PHE A 287 -17.99 -4.39 34.89
C PHE A 287 -18.57 -3.30 33.99
N SER A 288 -18.33 -3.35 32.66
CA SER A 288 -19.04 -2.48 31.74
C SER A 288 -20.54 -2.71 31.78
N LEU A 289 -21.30 -1.61 31.79
CA LEU A 289 -22.74 -1.59 31.63
C LEU A 289 -23.10 -1.38 30.18
N LEU A 290 -23.82 -2.31 29.59
CA LEU A 290 -24.16 -2.31 28.17
C LEU A 290 -25.67 -2.27 27.98
N GLU A 291 -26.12 -1.51 26.99
CA GLU A 291 -27.49 -1.54 26.49
C GLU A 291 -27.48 -1.91 24.99
N THR A 292 -28.21 -2.99 24.68
CA THR A 292 -28.30 -3.42 23.26
C THR A 292 -29.36 -2.62 22.53
N THR A 293 -29.37 -2.74 21.20
CA THR A 293 -30.35 -2.09 20.30
C THR A 293 -31.79 -2.50 20.63
N SER A 294 -31.99 -3.66 21.27
CA SER A 294 -33.30 -4.13 21.77
C SER A 294 -33.69 -3.49 23.09
N GLY A 295 -32.86 -2.64 23.70
CA GLY A 295 -33.08 -2.07 25.04
C GLY A 295 -32.79 -3.02 26.21
N THR A 296 -32.15 -4.15 25.92
CA THR A 296 -31.76 -5.10 26.98
C THR A 296 -30.44 -4.65 27.61
N ARG A 297 -30.39 -4.63 28.95
CA ARG A 297 -29.25 -4.18 29.74
C ARG A 297 -28.49 -5.32 30.35
N PHE A 298 -27.15 -5.21 30.28
CA PHE A 298 -26.22 -6.19 30.81
C PHE A 298 -25.14 -5.56 31.66
N LEU A 299 -24.68 -6.29 32.69
CA LEU A 299 -23.43 -6.06 33.38
C LEU A 299 -22.46 -7.16 32.95
N LEU A 300 -21.27 -6.79 32.47
CA LEU A 300 -20.22 -7.76 32.17
C LEU A 300 -19.46 -8.12 33.46
N VAL A 301 -19.34 -9.41 33.74
CA VAL A 301 -18.56 -9.92 34.88
C VAL A 301 -17.65 -11.04 34.38
N GLY A 302 -16.37 -10.74 34.22
CA GLY A 302 -15.44 -11.64 33.54
C GLY A 302 -15.87 -11.91 32.12
N GLU A 303 -16.02 -13.18 31.76
CA GLU A 303 -16.45 -13.60 30.40
C GLU A 303 -17.99 -13.81 30.34
N GLN A 304 -18.75 -13.30 31.29
CA GLN A 304 -20.20 -13.48 31.35
C GLN A 304 -20.93 -12.15 31.17
N LYS A 305 -22.05 -12.19 30.40
CA LYS A 305 -23.05 -11.12 30.32
C LYS A 305 -24.20 -11.46 31.28
N ARG A 306 -24.42 -10.62 32.29
CA ARG A 306 -25.48 -10.77 33.25
C ARG A 306 -26.60 -9.77 32.98
N LYS A 307 -27.77 -10.25 32.55
CA LYS A 307 -28.92 -9.42 32.21
C LYS A 307 -29.58 -8.84 33.46
N PHE A 308 -29.94 -7.55 33.43
CA PHE A 308 -30.83 -6.95 34.41
C PHE A 308 -32.27 -7.42 34.17
N ALA A 309 -32.94 -7.93 35.19
CA ALA A 309 -34.31 -8.43 35.07
C ALA A 309 -35.31 -7.32 34.68
N SER A 310 -35.04 -6.06 35.06
CA SER A 310 -35.85 -4.91 34.66
C SER A 310 -35.07 -3.60 34.85
N HIS A 311 -35.58 -2.52 34.22
CA HIS A 311 -35.10 -1.16 34.44
C HIS A 311 -35.18 -0.74 35.92
N GLN A 312 -36.22 -1.17 36.63
CA GLN A 312 -36.38 -0.88 38.07
C GLN A 312 -35.26 -1.50 38.89
N VAL A 313 -34.84 -2.73 38.58
CA VAL A 313 -33.70 -3.39 39.21
C VAL A 313 -32.40 -2.65 38.97
N PHE A 314 -32.17 -2.23 37.70
CA PHE A 314 -31.02 -1.43 37.33
C PHE A 314 -30.91 -0.17 38.19
N ARG A 315 -32.01 0.61 38.28
CA ARG A 315 -32.06 1.85 39.08
C ARG A 315 -31.97 1.59 40.59
N ALA A 316 -32.60 0.55 41.09
CA ALA A 316 -32.59 0.21 42.52
C ALA A 316 -31.21 -0.20 43.04
N LEU A 317 -30.35 -0.72 42.15
CA LEU A 317 -28.95 -1.04 42.46
C LEU A 317 -27.99 0.17 42.32
N GLY A 318 -28.51 1.36 41.95
CA GLY A 318 -27.78 2.62 41.94
C GLY A 318 -27.16 2.99 40.62
N PHE A 319 -27.31 2.18 39.56
CA PHE A 319 -26.76 2.45 38.24
C PHE A 319 -27.52 3.58 37.54
N GLN A 320 -26.79 4.35 36.71
CA GLN A 320 -27.29 5.51 35.97
C GLN A 320 -27.30 5.26 34.44
N GLU A 321 -28.19 5.98 33.73
CA GLU A 321 -28.32 5.82 32.26
C GLU A 321 -27.06 6.28 31.50
N ASP A 322 -26.35 7.25 32.04
CA ASP A 322 -25.12 7.80 31.45
C ASP A 322 -23.89 6.90 31.59
N GLU A 323 -24.01 5.82 32.42
CA GLU A 323 -22.99 4.79 32.52
C GLU A 323 -23.14 3.69 31.45
N LEU A 324 -24.26 3.70 30.71
CA LEU A 324 -24.56 2.69 29.70
C LEU A 324 -23.78 2.96 28.40
N ILE A 325 -23.15 1.91 27.91
CA ILE A 325 -22.50 1.87 26.59
C ILE A 325 -23.47 1.22 25.63
N ASN A 326 -23.80 1.92 24.54
CA ASN A 326 -24.60 1.34 23.47
C ASN A 326 -23.78 0.29 22.72
N ALA A 327 -24.26 -0.96 22.68
CA ALA A 327 -23.62 -2.09 22.02
C ALA A 327 -24.61 -2.77 21.08
N SER A 328 -24.10 -3.41 20.03
CA SER A 328 -24.90 -4.33 19.22
C SER A 328 -25.00 -5.70 19.91
N GLU A 329 -25.98 -6.51 19.53
CA GLU A 329 -26.06 -7.91 19.97
C GLU A 329 -24.77 -8.67 19.61
N ALA A 330 -24.18 -8.40 18.44
CA ALA A 330 -22.93 -9.02 17.99
C ALA A 330 -21.73 -8.69 18.90
N ASP A 331 -21.69 -7.50 19.52
CA ASP A 331 -20.65 -7.14 20.50
C ASP A 331 -20.68 -8.02 21.76
N LEU A 332 -21.80 -8.72 21.97
CA LEU A 332 -22.03 -9.57 23.15
C LEU A 332 -21.95 -11.07 22.84
N ASP A 333 -21.72 -11.49 21.60
CA ASP A 333 -21.74 -12.90 21.21
C ASP A 333 -20.63 -13.72 21.88
N ASP A 334 -19.50 -13.10 22.15
CA ASP A 334 -18.34 -13.74 22.80
C ASP A 334 -18.52 -13.90 24.33
N TYR A 335 -19.59 -13.33 24.93
CA TYR A 335 -19.85 -13.42 26.35
C TYR A 335 -20.90 -14.51 26.69
N ALA A 336 -20.52 -15.45 27.52
CA ALA A 336 -21.44 -16.48 27.98
C ALA A 336 -22.58 -15.86 28.81
N PRO A 337 -23.83 -16.39 28.74
CA PRO A 337 -24.90 -15.96 29.61
C PRO A 337 -24.56 -16.27 31.09
N GLY A 338 -24.62 -15.26 31.94
CA GLY A 338 -24.52 -15.40 33.39
C GLY A 338 -25.89 -15.33 34.06
N PRO A 339 -25.96 -15.54 35.41
CA PRO A 339 -27.20 -15.41 36.18
C PRO A 339 -27.79 -14.01 36.06
N ASP A 340 -29.11 -13.91 35.88
CA ASP A 340 -29.79 -12.62 35.84
C ASP A 340 -29.59 -11.83 37.13
N ILE A 341 -29.49 -10.51 37.01
CA ILE A 341 -29.42 -9.57 38.12
C ILE A 341 -30.85 -9.21 38.55
N THR A 342 -31.19 -9.59 39.77
CA THR A 342 -32.50 -9.33 40.36
C THR A 342 -32.36 -8.45 41.62
N SER A 343 -33.45 -7.93 42.14
CA SER A 343 -33.46 -7.13 43.38
C SER A 343 -32.96 -7.85 44.65
N ARG A 344 -32.66 -9.15 44.55
CA ARG A 344 -32.15 -10.01 45.63
C ARG A 344 -30.80 -10.65 45.35
N SER A 345 -30.13 -10.27 44.27
CA SER A 345 -28.83 -10.83 43.89
C SER A 345 -27.66 -9.95 44.32
#